data_d4686336ae35bea8b4fbabda03476343
#
_entry.id   d4686336ae35bea8b4fbabda03476343
#
_cell.length_a   1.000
_cell.length_b   1.000
_cell.length_c   1.000
_cell.angle_alpha   90.00
_cell.angle_beta   90.00
_cell.angle_gamma   90.00
#
_symmetry.space_group_name_H-M   'P 1'
#
loop_
_entity.id
_entity.type
_entity.pdbx_description
1 polymer ?
#
loop_
_entity_poly.entity_id
_entity_poly.type
_entity_poly.pdbx_seq_one_letter_code
_entity_poly.pdbx_strand_id
1 'polypeptide(L)'
;MHIITGHRRAGKEYDIDFKALVNTKGTLVFLMGIAALSDICFGLLEAGMDPAMPAAVLQKGTTADQKRVVATVATLKEEVDRQGIETPAIIVVGKVCRLADEFGWYEKLPLAGWKVLVTRPKGRSSRTAEELRRRGAEVLELPSIRTVPLEDQSTLVHAFEEISSYQWIVFTSPTGVEIFFDELKKAHKDIRSLAGAQIAAIGQGTAKSSGRQGHSC
;
A
#
# COMPACT_ATOMS: atom_id res chain seq x y z
N MET A 1 -23.09 -6.29 -11.90
CA MET A 1 -22.73 -5.57 -10.67
C MET A 1 -23.11 -4.11 -10.84
N HIS A 2 -23.78 -3.53 -9.84
CA HIS A 2 -24.19 -2.12 -9.82
C HIS A 2 -23.54 -1.44 -8.63
N ILE A 3 -22.94 -0.27 -8.85
CA ILE A 3 -22.32 0.55 -7.81
C ILE A 3 -23.22 1.77 -7.61
N ILE A 4 -23.69 1.95 -6.39
CA ILE A 4 -24.69 2.94 -6.02
C ILE A 4 -24.12 3.83 -4.91
N THR A 5 -24.34 5.13 -5.00
CA THR A 5 -24.06 6.05 -3.88
C THR A 5 -25.19 5.98 -2.90
N GLY A 6 -24.93 5.43 -1.70
CA GLY A 6 -25.93 5.28 -0.62
C GLY A 6 -26.11 6.53 0.26
N HIS A 7 -25.47 7.64 -0.09
CA HIS A 7 -25.58 8.87 0.68
C HIS A 7 -26.85 9.65 0.32
N ARG A 8 -27.61 10.03 1.34
CA ARG A 8 -28.79 10.89 1.21
C ARG A 8 -28.39 12.36 1.31
N ARG A 9 -28.82 13.18 0.37
CA ARG A 9 -28.71 14.64 0.52
C ARG A 9 -29.66 15.11 1.62
N ALA A 10 -29.18 15.94 2.53
CA ALA A 10 -30.00 16.53 3.58
C ALA A 10 -31.24 17.22 2.97
N GLY A 11 -32.43 16.88 3.47
CA GLY A 11 -33.71 17.46 3.04
C GLY A 11 -34.31 16.94 1.72
N LYS A 12 -33.71 15.91 1.08
CA LYS A 12 -34.30 15.26 -0.10
C LYS A 12 -34.73 13.84 0.22
N GLU A 13 -35.76 13.36 -0.49
CA GLU A 13 -36.16 11.94 -0.46
C GLU A 13 -35.03 11.05 -1.02
N TYR A 14 -35.05 9.77 -0.65
CA TYR A 14 -34.05 8.80 -1.08
C TYR A 14 -34.33 8.44 -2.55
N ASP A 15 -33.53 9.01 -3.46
CA ASP A 15 -33.71 8.89 -4.91
C ASP A 15 -33.02 7.62 -5.45
N ILE A 16 -33.39 6.45 -4.87
CA ILE A 16 -32.91 5.15 -5.35
C ILE A 16 -34.11 4.31 -5.79
N ASP A 17 -34.14 3.92 -7.05
CA ASP A 17 -35.13 2.95 -7.56
C ASP A 17 -34.75 1.53 -7.12
N PHE A 18 -35.11 1.18 -5.90
CA PHE A 18 -34.87 -0.16 -5.34
C PHE A 18 -35.52 -1.27 -6.17
N LYS A 19 -36.68 -1.00 -6.80
CA LYS A 19 -37.39 -1.98 -7.65
C LYS A 19 -36.58 -2.30 -8.89
N ALA A 20 -36.00 -1.30 -9.55
CA ALA A 20 -35.11 -1.52 -10.66
C ALA A 20 -33.87 -2.31 -10.22
N LEU A 21 -33.26 -1.97 -9.07
CA LEU A 21 -32.08 -2.67 -8.55
C LEU A 21 -32.35 -4.15 -8.26
N VAL A 22 -33.47 -4.48 -7.62
CA VAL A 22 -33.90 -5.87 -7.33
C VAL A 22 -34.07 -6.65 -8.61
N ASN A 23 -34.74 -6.05 -9.62
CA ASN A 23 -34.98 -6.68 -10.91
C ASN A 23 -33.73 -7.00 -11.71
N THR A 24 -32.58 -6.34 -11.44
CA THR A 24 -31.31 -6.65 -12.10
C THR A 24 -30.76 -8.03 -11.75
N LYS A 25 -31.18 -8.61 -10.61
CA LYS A 25 -30.71 -9.90 -10.06
C LYS A 25 -29.20 -10.00 -9.93
N GLY A 26 -28.48 -8.86 -9.93
CA GLY A 26 -27.05 -8.75 -9.86
C GLY A 26 -26.54 -8.45 -8.45
N THR A 27 -25.23 -8.32 -8.31
CA THR A 27 -24.61 -7.83 -7.08
C THR A 27 -24.74 -6.30 -6.99
N LEU A 28 -25.21 -5.81 -5.85
CA LEU A 28 -25.34 -4.40 -5.55
C LEU A 28 -24.22 -3.99 -4.59
N VAL A 29 -23.56 -2.87 -4.85
CA VAL A 29 -22.52 -2.31 -4.01
C VAL A 29 -22.89 -0.87 -3.67
N PHE A 30 -23.12 -0.60 -2.37
CA PHE A 30 -23.45 0.75 -1.92
C PHE A 30 -22.20 1.39 -1.28
N LEU A 31 -21.81 2.53 -1.83
CA LEU A 31 -20.77 3.38 -1.28
C LEU A 31 -21.39 4.47 -0.41
N MET A 32 -20.73 4.86 0.68
CA MET A 32 -21.20 5.89 1.61
C MET A 32 -22.59 5.62 2.19
N GLY A 33 -23.00 4.35 2.31
CA GLY A 33 -24.35 3.95 2.68
C GLY A 33 -24.56 3.58 4.15
N ILE A 34 -23.52 3.59 5.00
CA ILE A 34 -23.66 3.10 6.39
C ILE A 34 -24.68 3.90 7.20
N ALA A 35 -24.67 5.22 7.08
CA ALA A 35 -25.66 6.06 7.77
C ALA A 35 -27.11 5.83 7.31
N ALA A 36 -27.29 5.31 6.09
CA ALA A 36 -28.56 5.00 5.48
C ALA A 36 -28.83 3.47 5.38
N LEU A 37 -28.05 2.65 6.10
CA LEU A 37 -28.13 1.18 6.00
C LEU A 37 -29.56 0.67 6.27
N SER A 38 -30.25 1.25 7.25
CA SER A 38 -31.64 0.90 7.57
C SER A 38 -32.58 1.15 6.38
N ASP A 39 -32.44 2.35 5.76
CA ASP A 39 -33.28 2.73 4.62
C ASP A 39 -32.96 1.86 3.38
N ILE A 40 -31.67 1.51 3.19
CA ILE A 40 -31.25 0.61 2.10
C ILE A 40 -31.85 -0.78 2.29
N CYS A 41 -31.71 -1.38 3.47
CA CYS A 41 -32.27 -2.70 3.75
C CYS A 41 -33.81 -2.70 3.62
N PHE A 42 -34.46 -1.70 4.20
CA PHE A 42 -35.92 -1.55 4.12
C PHE A 42 -36.39 -1.40 2.66
N GLY A 43 -35.76 -0.49 1.89
CA GLY A 43 -36.11 -0.27 0.49
C GLY A 43 -35.94 -1.50 -0.40
N LEU A 44 -34.89 -2.29 -0.16
CA LEU A 44 -34.68 -3.55 -0.88
C LEU A 44 -35.76 -4.59 -0.53
N LEU A 45 -36.13 -4.72 0.73
CA LEU A 45 -37.19 -5.65 1.19
C LEU A 45 -38.55 -5.25 0.64
N GLU A 46 -38.91 -3.98 0.73
CA GLU A 46 -40.18 -3.44 0.16
C GLU A 46 -40.26 -3.62 -1.36
N ALA A 47 -39.11 -3.56 -2.04
CA ALA A 47 -39.00 -3.81 -3.47
C ALA A 47 -39.08 -5.30 -3.84
N GLY A 48 -39.26 -6.20 -2.85
CA GLY A 48 -39.42 -7.64 -3.05
C GLY A 48 -38.12 -8.44 -3.08
N MET A 49 -37.02 -7.92 -2.52
CA MET A 49 -35.81 -8.72 -2.33
C MET A 49 -36.05 -9.78 -1.26
N ASP A 50 -35.53 -10.99 -1.50
CA ASP A 50 -35.56 -12.08 -0.54
C ASP A 50 -34.89 -11.64 0.79
N PRO A 51 -35.58 -11.70 1.92
CA PRO A 51 -35.02 -11.38 3.24
C PRO A 51 -33.76 -12.19 3.58
N ALA A 52 -33.63 -13.41 3.04
CA ALA A 52 -32.48 -14.28 3.19
C ALA A 52 -31.36 -13.99 2.18
N MET A 53 -31.48 -12.96 1.32
CA MET A 53 -30.44 -12.56 0.39
C MET A 53 -29.17 -12.21 1.15
N PRO A 54 -28.04 -12.86 0.83
CA PRO A 54 -26.77 -12.58 1.49
C PRO A 54 -26.34 -11.13 1.29
N ALA A 55 -25.83 -10.54 2.37
CA ALA A 55 -25.30 -9.19 2.37
C ALA A 55 -24.07 -9.12 3.27
N ALA A 56 -23.19 -8.17 3.00
CA ALA A 56 -22.00 -7.97 3.78
C ALA A 56 -21.65 -6.48 3.90
N VAL A 57 -20.98 -6.12 4.99
CA VAL A 57 -20.35 -4.81 5.16
C VAL A 57 -18.87 -5.02 5.38
N LEU A 58 -18.05 -4.24 4.67
CA LEU A 58 -16.61 -4.22 4.84
C LEU A 58 -16.18 -2.81 5.23
N GLN A 59 -15.72 -2.65 6.46
CA GLN A 59 -15.18 -1.41 7.01
C GLN A 59 -13.68 -1.36 6.81
N LYS A 60 -13.15 -0.20 6.40
CA LYS A 60 -11.72 0.08 6.25
C LYS A 60 -10.96 -1.06 5.55
N GLY A 61 -11.50 -1.55 4.43
CA GLY A 61 -10.91 -2.68 3.70
C GLY A 61 -9.41 -2.49 3.43
N THR A 62 -8.64 -3.57 3.61
CA THR A 62 -7.17 -3.63 3.43
C THR A 62 -6.35 -2.72 4.35
N THR A 63 -6.91 -2.33 5.49
CA THR A 63 -6.19 -1.65 6.57
C THR A 63 -6.09 -2.55 7.81
N ALA A 64 -5.26 -2.17 8.78
CA ALA A 64 -5.15 -2.89 10.04
C ALA A 64 -6.47 -2.90 10.85
N ASP A 65 -7.33 -1.93 10.61
CA ASP A 65 -8.62 -1.80 11.29
C ASP A 65 -9.77 -2.40 10.48
N GLN A 66 -9.48 -3.26 9.47
CA GLN A 66 -10.52 -3.91 8.69
C GLN A 66 -11.47 -4.73 9.57
N LYS A 67 -12.76 -4.51 9.41
CA LYS A 67 -13.82 -5.34 9.98
C LYS A 67 -14.78 -5.78 8.88
N ARG A 68 -15.29 -6.99 8.99
CA ARG A 68 -16.23 -7.57 8.04
C ARG A 68 -17.44 -8.15 8.77
N VAL A 69 -18.61 -7.81 8.32
CA VAL A 69 -19.88 -8.40 8.75
C VAL A 69 -20.50 -9.11 7.56
N VAL A 70 -20.94 -10.35 7.74
CA VAL A 70 -21.69 -11.11 6.75
C VAL A 70 -23.02 -11.53 7.39
N ALA A 71 -24.11 -11.21 6.74
CA ALA A 71 -25.46 -11.45 7.23
C ALA A 71 -26.44 -11.63 6.05
N THR A 72 -27.71 -11.46 6.29
CA THR A 72 -28.76 -11.33 5.25
C THR A 72 -29.28 -9.90 5.21
N VAL A 73 -29.97 -9.53 4.14
CA VAL A 73 -30.56 -8.19 4.04
C VAL A 73 -31.49 -7.90 5.24
N ALA A 74 -32.20 -8.91 5.76
CA ALA A 74 -33.07 -8.74 6.92
C ALA A 74 -32.33 -8.49 8.23
N THR A 75 -31.10 -9.04 8.40
CA THR A 75 -30.38 -9.02 9.67
C THR A 75 -29.14 -8.12 9.64
N LEU A 76 -28.79 -7.58 8.47
CA LEU A 76 -27.55 -6.84 8.27
C LEU A 76 -27.43 -5.61 9.19
N LYS A 77 -28.50 -4.85 9.35
CA LYS A 77 -28.50 -3.65 10.19
C LYS A 77 -28.21 -3.99 11.64
N GLU A 78 -28.87 -5.00 12.18
CA GLU A 78 -28.67 -5.46 13.57
C GLU A 78 -27.22 -5.94 13.80
N GLU A 79 -26.69 -6.74 12.87
CA GLU A 79 -25.33 -7.25 12.94
C GLU A 79 -24.28 -6.13 12.86
N VAL A 80 -24.49 -5.14 12.01
CA VAL A 80 -23.65 -3.95 11.87
C VAL A 80 -23.62 -3.14 13.17
N ASP A 81 -24.77 -2.94 13.79
CA ASP A 81 -24.87 -2.21 15.07
C ASP A 81 -24.20 -3.00 16.20
N ARG A 82 -24.45 -4.30 16.27
CA ARG A 82 -23.85 -5.18 17.29
C ARG A 82 -22.34 -5.19 17.25
N GLN A 83 -21.76 -5.12 16.05
CA GLN A 83 -20.29 -5.13 15.85
C GLN A 83 -19.67 -3.73 15.82
N GLY A 84 -20.48 -2.67 15.98
CA GLY A 84 -20.00 -1.29 15.99
C GLY A 84 -19.27 -0.92 14.69
N ILE A 85 -19.86 -1.25 13.55
CA ILE A 85 -19.31 -0.88 12.24
C ILE A 85 -19.61 0.58 11.94
N GLU A 86 -18.59 1.32 11.58
CA GLU A 86 -18.66 2.75 11.30
C GLU A 86 -18.12 3.07 9.89
N THR A 87 -18.20 4.32 9.51
CA THR A 87 -17.58 4.83 8.27
C THR A 87 -16.04 4.90 8.40
N PRO A 88 -15.27 4.74 7.32
CA PRO A 88 -15.70 4.39 5.97
C PRO A 88 -15.95 2.89 5.81
N ALA A 89 -17.08 2.54 5.18
CA ALA A 89 -17.39 1.17 4.85
C ALA A 89 -18.20 1.06 3.55
N ILE A 90 -18.17 -0.12 2.95
CA ILE A 90 -18.97 -0.47 1.77
C ILE A 90 -19.98 -1.55 2.14
N ILE A 91 -21.17 -1.50 1.53
CA ILE A 91 -22.21 -2.50 1.68
C ILE A 91 -22.29 -3.27 0.37
N VAL A 92 -22.29 -4.59 0.45
CA VAL A 92 -22.45 -5.48 -0.70
C VAL A 92 -23.68 -6.36 -0.47
N VAL A 93 -24.58 -6.42 -1.45
CA VAL A 93 -25.78 -7.26 -1.41
C VAL A 93 -25.78 -8.17 -2.63
N GLY A 94 -25.92 -9.47 -2.39
CA GLY A 94 -25.96 -10.46 -3.45
C GLY A 94 -25.37 -11.81 -3.04
N LYS A 95 -25.62 -12.83 -3.87
CA LYS A 95 -25.18 -14.22 -3.61
C LYS A 95 -23.65 -14.35 -3.45
N VAL A 96 -22.87 -13.41 -4.01
CA VAL A 96 -21.41 -13.37 -3.87
C VAL A 96 -20.96 -13.29 -2.41
N CYS A 97 -21.78 -12.69 -1.52
CA CYS A 97 -21.45 -12.58 -0.09
C CYS A 97 -21.34 -13.95 0.61
N ARG A 98 -21.89 -15.03 0.05
CA ARG A 98 -21.70 -16.39 0.56
C ARG A 98 -20.25 -16.88 0.46
N LEU A 99 -19.48 -16.30 -0.45
CA LEU A 99 -18.09 -16.65 -0.68
C LEU A 99 -17.11 -15.91 0.25
N ALA A 100 -17.62 -15.11 1.17
CA ALA A 100 -16.83 -14.24 2.02
C ALA A 100 -15.78 -15.00 2.84
N ASP A 101 -16.11 -16.21 3.35
CA ASP A 101 -15.17 -17.01 4.14
C ASP A 101 -14.13 -17.73 3.27
N GLU A 102 -14.52 -18.16 2.07
CA GLU A 102 -13.63 -18.79 1.10
C GLU A 102 -12.60 -17.79 0.57
N PHE A 103 -13.05 -16.60 0.15
CA PHE A 103 -12.23 -15.54 -0.44
C PHE A 103 -11.78 -14.46 0.55
N GLY A 104 -12.01 -14.63 1.84
CA GLY A 104 -11.49 -13.76 2.90
C GLY A 104 -9.99 -13.95 3.07
N TRP A 105 -9.21 -13.39 2.16
CA TRP A 105 -7.76 -13.56 2.11
C TRP A 105 -6.99 -12.60 3.02
N TYR A 106 -7.49 -11.35 3.18
CA TYR A 106 -6.76 -10.30 3.88
C TYR A 106 -6.60 -10.60 5.38
N GLU A 107 -7.67 -11.03 6.04
CA GLU A 107 -7.68 -11.36 7.47
C GLU A 107 -6.82 -12.58 7.80
N LYS A 108 -6.48 -13.40 6.79
CA LYS A 108 -5.64 -14.60 6.92
C LYS A 108 -4.15 -14.30 6.72
N LEU A 109 -3.80 -13.08 6.34
CA LEU A 109 -2.40 -12.70 6.16
C LEU A 109 -1.66 -12.62 7.51
N PRO A 110 -0.36 -13.01 7.55
CA PRO A 110 0.39 -13.14 8.81
C PRO A 110 0.47 -11.85 9.65
N LEU A 111 0.38 -10.69 9.00
CA LEU A 111 0.47 -9.39 9.64
C LEU A 111 -0.84 -8.58 9.53
N ALA A 112 -1.96 -9.24 9.24
CA ALA A 112 -3.27 -8.58 9.28
C ALA A 112 -3.52 -8.00 10.68
N GLY A 113 -4.02 -6.76 10.74
CA GLY A 113 -4.24 -6.05 12.00
C GLY A 113 -3.01 -5.36 12.60
N TRP A 114 -1.83 -5.52 12.02
CA TRP A 114 -0.61 -4.85 12.50
C TRP A 114 -0.41 -3.50 11.82
N LYS A 115 -0.10 -2.48 12.64
CA LYS A 115 0.37 -1.15 12.19
C LYS A 115 1.87 -1.07 12.41
N VAL A 116 2.62 -0.84 11.34
CA VAL A 116 4.09 -0.83 11.37
C VAL A 116 4.62 0.52 10.92
N LEU A 117 5.45 1.14 11.76
CA LEU A 117 6.18 2.35 11.42
C LEU A 117 7.57 1.99 10.89
N VAL A 118 7.88 2.40 9.66
CA VAL A 118 9.19 2.20 9.02
C VAL A 118 9.93 3.53 8.97
N THR A 119 11.04 3.63 9.69
CA THR A 119 11.83 4.88 9.85
C THR A 119 13.08 4.95 8.97
N ARG A 120 13.28 3.99 8.06
CA ARG A 120 14.46 3.90 7.19
C ARG A 120 14.53 5.07 6.19
N PRO A 121 15.73 5.42 5.68
CA PRO A 121 15.91 6.44 4.66
C PRO A 121 15.04 6.18 3.44
N LYS A 122 14.52 7.26 2.83
CA LYS A 122 13.72 7.20 1.60
C LYS A 122 14.50 6.48 0.48
N GLY A 123 13.82 5.59 -0.24
CA GLY A 123 14.41 4.80 -1.33
C GLY A 123 14.82 3.37 -0.94
N ARG A 124 15.24 3.12 0.30
CA ARG A 124 15.52 1.76 0.81
C ARG A 124 14.40 1.18 1.68
N SER A 125 13.49 2.03 2.13
CA SER A 125 12.30 1.63 2.88
C SER A 125 11.30 0.86 2.01
N SER A 126 11.21 1.18 0.72
CA SER A 126 10.17 0.67 -0.16
C SER A 126 10.09 -0.86 -0.18
N ARG A 127 11.21 -1.58 -0.34
CA ARG A 127 11.20 -3.04 -0.39
C ARG A 127 10.73 -3.68 0.92
N THR A 128 11.15 -3.15 2.08
CA THR A 128 10.71 -3.63 3.39
C THR A 128 9.24 -3.30 3.61
N ALA A 129 8.83 -2.07 3.28
CA ALA A 129 7.45 -1.62 3.39
C ALA A 129 6.51 -2.42 2.47
N GLU A 130 6.92 -2.68 1.23
CA GLU A 130 6.18 -3.52 0.29
C GLU A 130 5.99 -4.94 0.80
N GLU A 131 7.06 -5.56 1.33
CA GLU A 131 6.98 -6.91 1.89
C GLU A 131 6.07 -6.97 3.12
N LEU A 132 6.12 -5.98 4.00
CA LEU A 132 5.22 -5.88 5.15
C LEU A 132 3.76 -5.71 4.69
N ARG A 133 3.49 -4.82 3.72
CA ARG A 133 2.14 -4.65 3.14
C ARG A 133 1.65 -5.93 2.48
N ARG A 134 2.51 -6.62 1.74
CA ARG A 134 2.17 -7.90 1.10
C ARG A 134 1.76 -8.97 2.13
N ARG A 135 2.29 -8.89 3.34
CA ARG A 135 1.92 -9.74 4.47
C ARG A 135 0.72 -9.25 5.26
N GLY A 136 0.10 -8.14 4.86
CA GLY A 136 -1.13 -7.61 5.46
C GLY A 136 -0.95 -6.50 6.47
N ALA A 137 0.28 -6.04 6.70
CA ALA A 137 0.50 -4.90 7.61
C ALA A 137 0.07 -3.58 6.97
N GLU A 138 -0.53 -2.71 7.77
CA GLU A 138 -0.65 -1.29 7.46
C GLU A 138 0.68 -0.61 7.77
N VAL A 139 1.34 -0.05 6.74
CA VAL A 139 2.69 0.49 6.89
C VAL A 139 2.71 1.99 6.70
N LEU A 140 3.11 2.69 7.76
CA LEU A 140 3.43 4.11 7.72
C LEU A 140 4.94 4.28 7.52
N GLU A 141 5.34 4.97 6.45
CA GLU A 141 6.74 5.29 6.19
C GLU A 141 7.04 6.71 6.69
N LEU A 142 7.93 6.81 7.68
CA LEU A 142 8.42 8.06 8.23
C LEU A 142 9.95 8.09 8.11
N PRO A 143 10.52 8.46 6.95
CA PRO A 143 11.96 8.56 6.78
C PRO A 143 12.55 9.59 7.73
N SER A 144 13.26 9.15 8.78
CA SER A 144 13.84 10.01 9.80
C SER A 144 15.30 10.39 9.51
N ILE A 145 15.92 9.77 8.50
CA ILE A 145 17.32 9.98 8.13
C ILE A 145 17.41 10.24 6.64
N ARG A 146 18.25 11.19 6.26
CA ARG A 146 18.67 11.47 4.88
C ARG A 146 20.19 11.56 4.83
N THR A 147 20.81 10.75 3.97
CA THR A 147 22.24 10.90 3.65
C THR A 147 22.37 11.98 2.57
N VAL A 148 23.23 12.92 2.82
CA VAL A 148 23.60 14.00 1.87
C VAL A 148 25.10 14.02 1.69
N PRO A 149 25.62 14.39 0.50
CA PRO A 149 27.03 14.67 0.31
C PRO A 149 27.47 15.77 1.28
N LEU A 150 28.75 15.76 1.66
CA LEU A 150 29.34 16.89 2.37
C LEU A 150 29.35 18.11 1.45
N GLU A 151 29.20 19.31 2.03
CA GLU A 151 29.30 20.56 1.26
C GLU A 151 30.69 20.76 0.70
N ASP A 152 31.71 20.48 1.52
CA ASP A 152 33.13 20.49 1.08
C ASP A 152 33.52 19.09 0.55
N GLN A 153 33.71 19.00 -0.74
CA GLN A 153 34.20 17.82 -1.47
C GLN A 153 35.68 17.89 -1.85
N SER A 154 36.43 18.89 -1.35
CA SER A 154 37.81 19.13 -1.73
C SER A 154 38.71 17.90 -1.59
N THR A 155 38.55 17.15 -0.50
CA THR A 155 39.31 15.90 -0.26
C THR A 155 39.01 14.84 -1.33
N LEU A 156 37.75 14.70 -1.76
CA LEU A 156 37.36 13.74 -2.78
C LEU A 156 37.84 14.18 -4.16
N VAL A 157 37.77 15.49 -4.47
CA VAL A 157 38.27 16.06 -5.72
C VAL A 157 39.78 15.86 -5.84
N HIS A 158 40.52 16.13 -4.76
CA HIS A 158 41.98 15.88 -4.73
C HIS A 158 42.31 14.38 -4.92
N ALA A 159 41.56 13.49 -4.29
CA ALA A 159 41.72 12.05 -4.52
C ALA A 159 41.43 11.65 -5.99
N PHE A 160 40.56 12.34 -6.70
CA PHE A 160 40.34 12.12 -8.13
C PHE A 160 41.51 12.61 -9.00
N GLU A 161 42.24 13.63 -8.58
CA GLU A 161 43.43 14.08 -9.28
C GLU A 161 44.54 13.02 -9.25
N GLU A 162 44.66 12.34 -8.11
CA GLU A 162 45.64 11.29 -7.87
C GLU A 162 45.09 9.87 -8.02
N ILE A 163 43.93 9.69 -8.68
CA ILE A 163 43.20 8.43 -8.70
C ILE A 163 44.01 7.24 -9.21
N SER A 164 44.96 7.47 -10.10
CA SER A 164 45.88 6.45 -10.64
C SER A 164 46.92 5.93 -9.64
N SER A 165 47.12 6.62 -8.52
CA SER A 165 48.05 6.18 -7.46
C SER A 165 47.42 5.13 -6.52
N TYR A 166 46.09 5.00 -6.52
CA TYR A 166 45.39 4.06 -5.66
C TYR A 166 45.30 2.67 -6.27
N GLN A 167 45.64 1.65 -5.49
CA GLN A 167 45.48 0.24 -5.87
C GLN A 167 44.10 -0.30 -5.56
N TRP A 168 43.40 0.26 -4.58
CA TRP A 168 42.10 -0.17 -4.15
C TRP A 168 41.15 0.98 -3.89
N ILE A 169 39.89 0.82 -4.31
CA ILE A 169 38.76 1.67 -3.93
C ILE A 169 37.77 0.80 -3.17
N VAL A 170 37.51 1.13 -1.89
CA VAL A 170 36.66 0.32 -1.02
C VAL A 170 35.34 1.05 -0.72
N PHE A 171 34.25 0.47 -1.15
CA PHE A 171 32.91 1.00 -0.86
C PHE A 171 32.27 0.28 0.30
N THR A 172 31.83 1.03 1.30
CA THR A 172 31.15 0.51 2.50
C THR A 172 29.64 0.63 2.44
N SER A 173 29.09 1.39 1.49
CA SER A 173 27.65 1.58 1.33
C SER A 173 27.26 1.86 -0.12
N PRO A 174 26.04 1.46 -0.55
CA PRO A 174 25.52 1.82 -1.88
C PRO A 174 25.44 3.32 -2.13
N THR A 175 25.10 4.11 -1.10
CA THR A 175 25.07 5.59 -1.21
C THR A 175 26.46 6.18 -1.45
N GLY A 176 27.49 5.60 -0.82
CA GLY A 176 28.89 5.99 -1.10
C GLY A 176 29.29 5.72 -2.54
N VAL A 177 28.84 4.60 -3.12
CA VAL A 177 29.02 4.31 -4.55
C VAL A 177 28.36 5.39 -5.42
N GLU A 178 27.10 5.70 -5.17
CA GLU A 178 26.33 6.68 -5.94
C GLU A 178 27.00 8.06 -5.89
N ILE A 179 27.34 8.54 -4.69
CA ILE A 179 27.98 9.85 -4.50
C ILE A 179 29.35 9.88 -5.20
N PHE A 180 30.17 8.83 -5.04
CA PHE A 180 31.49 8.76 -5.65
C PHE A 180 31.43 8.91 -7.18
N PHE A 181 30.53 8.17 -7.84
CA PHE A 181 30.43 8.25 -9.29
C PHE A 181 29.76 9.53 -9.79
N ASP A 182 28.85 10.12 -9.00
CA ASP A 182 28.28 11.43 -9.33
C ASP A 182 29.34 12.54 -9.22
N GLU A 183 30.16 12.52 -8.20
CA GLU A 183 31.26 13.49 -8.04
C GLU A 183 32.40 13.27 -9.08
N LEU A 184 32.69 12.00 -9.43
CA LEU A 184 33.63 11.69 -10.52
C LEU A 184 33.18 12.33 -11.84
N LYS A 185 31.89 12.24 -12.17
CA LYS A 185 31.32 12.89 -13.36
C LYS A 185 31.38 14.41 -13.28
N LYS A 186 31.09 15.01 -12.12
CA LYS A 186 31.23 16.47 -11.90
C LYS A 186 32.68 16.96 -12.07
N ALA A 187 33.63 16.14 -11.65
CA ALA A 187 35.06 16.39 -11.86
C ALA A 187 35.52 16.15 -13.31
N HIS A 188 34.61 15.88 -14.24
CA HIS A 188 34.89 15.56 -15.65
C HIS A 188 35.89 14.40 -15.84
N LYS A 189 35.95 13.47 -14.87
CA LYS A 189 36.78 12.27 -14.98
C LYS A 189 36.01 11.12 -15.60
N ASP A 190 36.65 10.41 -16.52
CA ASP A 190 36.08 9.21 -17.12
C ASP A 190 36.25 8.00 -16.19
N ILE A 191 35.33 7.06 -16.23
CA ILE A 191 35.39 5.81 -15.47
C ILE A 191 36.65 5.01 -15.76
N ARG A 192 37.22 5.16 -16.94
CA ARG A 192 38.50 4.54 -17.35
C ARG A 192 39.70 5.03 -16.51
N SER A 193 39.58 6.18 -15.84
CA SER A 193 40.61 6.66 -14.90
C SER A 193 40.77 5.73 -13.68
N LEU A 194 39.80 4.86 -13.42
CA LEU A 194 39.82 3.87 -12.36
C LEU A 194 40.47 2.53 -12.77
N ALA A 195 40.90 2.38 -14.03
CA ALA A 195 41.36 1.10 -14.58
C ALA A 195 42.60 0.51 -13.84
N GLY A 196 43.37 1.33 -13.12
CA GLY A 196 44.49 0.88 -12.29
C GLY A 196 44.11 0.39 -10.90
N ALA A 197 42.87 0.64 -10.44
CA ALA A 197 42.45 0.31 -9.11
C ALA A 197 41.49 -0.89 -9.09
N GLN A 198 41.67 -1.75 -8.09
CA GLN A 198 40.68 -2.81 -7.80
C GLN A 198 39.54 -2.24 -6.96
N ILE A 199 38.32 -2.74 -7.19
CA ILE A 199 37.14 -2.27 -6.45
C ILE A 199 36.67 -3.37 -5.48
N ALA A 200 36.58 -2.98 -4.20
CA ALA A 200 35.97 -3.81 -3.17
C ALA A 200 34.68 -3.20 -2.64
N ALA A 201 33.69 -4.02 -2.36
CA ALA A 201 32.41 -3.57 -1.82
C ALA A 201 31.98 -4.41 -0.63
N ILE A 202 31.63 -3.76 0.49
CA ILE A 202 31.11 -4.43 1.69
C ILE A 202 29.63 -4.69 1.53
N GLY A 203 29.29 -5.99 1.45
CA GLY A 203 27.92 -6.47 1.35
C GLY A 203 27.30 -6.43 -0.05
N GLN A 204 26.36 -7.34 -0.27
CA GLN A 204 25.72 -7.54 -1.59
C GLN A 204 25.03 -6.29 -2.16
N GLY A 205 24.45 -5.45 -1.30
CA GLY A 205 23.77 -4.21 -1.73
C GLY A 205 24.75 -3.20 -2.34
N THR A 206 25.95 -3.09 -1.76
CA THR A 206 27.02 -2.21 -2.23
C THR A 206 27.64 -2.75 -3.53
N ALA A 207 27.90 -4.06 -3.58
CA ALA A 207 28.39 -4.72 -4.78
C ALA A 207 27.44 -4.56 -5.98
N LYS A 208 26.12 -4.73 -5.76
CA LYS A 208 25.11 -4.50 -6.81
C LYS A 208 25.08 -3.03 -7.28
N SER A 209 25.28 -2.07 -6.38
CA SER A 209 25.34 -0.65 -6.75
C SER A 209 26.58 -0.35 -7.59
N SER A 210 27.74 -0.89 -7.22
CA SER A 210 28.98 -0.79 -8.00
C SER A 210 28.84 -1.43 -9.39
N GLY A 211 28.25 -2.63 -9.48
CA GLY A 211 28.03 -3.32 -10.75
C GLY A 211 27.12 -2.56 -11.73
N ARG A 212 26.15 -1.78 -11.24
CA ARG A 212 25.30 -0.91 -12.09
C ARG A 212 26.07 0.25 -12.72
N GLN A 213 27.21 0.62 -12.16
CA GLN A 213 28.10 1.64 -12.69
C GLN A 213 29.17 1.05 -13.65
N GLY A 214 29.04 -0.23 -14.01
CA GLY A 214 29.92 -0.89 -15.00
C GLY A 214 31.12 -1.60 -14.40
N HIS A 215 31.17 -1.81 -13.09
CA HIS A 215 32.24 -2.56 -12.43
C HIS A 215 31.73 -3.86 -11.83
N SER A 216 32.41 -4.97 -12.12
CA SER A 216 32.28 -6.23 -11.38
C SER A 216 33.23 -6.20 -10.17
N CYS A 217 32.68 -6.44 -8.99
CA CYS A 217 33.48 -6.61 -7.77
C CYS A 217 33.88 -8.07 -7.61
#